data_54c9718b4db97748a360d2a41d24eac8
#
_entry.id   54c9718b4db97748a360d2a41d24eac8
#
_cell.length_a   1.000
_cell.length_b   1.000
_cell.length_c   1.000
_cell.angle_alpha   90.00
_cell.angle_beta   90.00
_cell.angle_gamma   90.00
#
_symmetry.space_group_name_H-M   'P 1'
#
loop_
_entity.id
_entity.type
_entity.pdbx_description
1 polymer ?
#
loop_
_entity_poly.entity_id
_entity_poly.type
_entity_poly.pdbx_seq_one_letter_code
_entity_poly.pdbx_strand_id
1 'polypeptide(L)'
;AGDHQSALVVQTCFNAGEAKNTYGTGCFLLMNTGEKPVFSKNGLVTTIAWGLDGKVNYALEGSIFVAGAAIQWLRDELRVIDSAPDSEYMAKKVKDTNGCYVVPAFTGLGAPHWDQYARGTNVGITRGVNNYHSIRATLEALA
;
A
#
# COMPACT_ATOMS: atom_id res chain seq x y z
N ALA A 1 8.11 -21.10 -3.07
CA ALA A 1 8.36 -19.66 -3.11
C ALA A 1 7.20 -18.93 -2.44
N GLY A 2 7.48 -17.81 -1.77
CA GLY A 2 6.43 -16.98 -1.20
C GLY A 2 5.68 -16.21 -2.32
N ASP A 3 4.43 -15.82 -2.07
CA ASP A 3 3.58 -15.16 -3.06
C ASP A 3 4.17 -13.85 -3.58
N HIS A 4 4.79 -13.07 -2.70
CA HIS A 4 5.42 -11.78 -3.05
C HIS A 4 6.64 -11.96 -3.95
N GLN A 5 7.48 -12.97 -3.67
CA GLN A 5 8.64 -13.31 -4.46
C GLN A 5 8.25 -13.89 -5.81
N SER A 6 7.22 -14.75 -5.84
CA SER A 6 6.67 -15.27 -7.10
C SER A 6 6.12 -14.15 -7.98
N ALA A 7 5.44 -13.17 -7.40
CA ALA A 7 4.95 -12.00 -8.14
C ALA A 7 6.08 -11.17 -8.77
N LEU A 8 7.25 -11.07 -8.12
CA LEU A 8 8.42 -10.37 -8.68
C LEU A 8 8.91 -11.06 -9.96
N VAL A 9 8.94 -12.41 -9.97
CA VAL A 9 9.31 -13.22 -11.14
C VAL A 9 8.24 -13.12 -12.25
N VAL A 10 6.95 -13.22 -11.89
CA VAL A 10 5.84 -13.13 -12.85
C VAL A 10 5.79 -11.76 -13.52
N GLN A 11 6.15 -10.70 -12.81
CA GLN A 11 6.26 -9.34 -13.35
C GLN A 11 7.58 -9.09 -14.08
N THR A 12 8.37 -10.15 -14.30
CA THR A 12 9.64 -10.09 -15.06
C THR A 12 10.69 -9.12 -14.51
N CYS A 13 10.69 -8.87 -13.20
CA CYS A 13 11.64 -7.98 -12.53
C CYS A 13 12.99 -8.70 -12.30
N PHE A 14 13.65 -9.12 -13.39
CA PHE A 14 14.87 -9.94 -13.33
C PHE A 14 16.15 -9.14 -13.12
N ASN A 15 16.15 -7.85 -13.42
CA ASN A 15 17.32 -7.00 -13.29
C ASN A 15 17.30 -6.21 -11.96
N ALA A 16 18.49 -5.94 -11.43
CA ALA A 16 18.64 -5.08 -10.26
C ALA A 16 18.05 -3.68 -10.54
N GLY A 17 17.23 -3.18 -9.61
CA GLY A 17 16.51 -1.91 -9.71
C GLY A 17 15.09 -2.06 -10.27
N GLU A 18 14.72 -3.20 -10.86
CA GLU A 18 13.34 -3.45 -11.27
C GLU A 18 12.49 -3.78 -10.04
N ALA A 19 11.27 -3.26 -10.02
CA ALA A 19 10.37 -3.37 -8.88
C ALA A 19 8.94 -3.69 -9.32
N LYS A 20 8.21 -4.32 -8.42
CA LYS A 20 6.76 -4.52 -8.55
C LYS A 20 6.06 -3.99 -7.32
N ASN A 21 4.83 -3.56 -7.46
CA ASN A 21 3.93 -3.32 -6.33
C ASN A 21 2.68 -4.18 -6.50
N THR A 22 2.37 -4.98 -5.49
CA THR A 22 1.14 -5.79 -5.47
C THR A 22 0.13 -5.11 -4.58
N TYR A 23 -0.99 -4.72 -5.15
CA TYR A 23 -2.14 -4.19 -4.44
C TYR A 23 -3.14 -5.31 -4.12
N GLY A 24 -3.40 -5.53 -2.83
CA GLY A 24 -4.39 -6.44 -2.30
C GLY A 24 -5.03 -5.82 -1.06
N THR A 25 -5.25 -6.59 -0.01
CA THR A 25 -5.66 -6.09 1.33
C THR A 25 -4.67 -5.03 1.82
N GLY A 26 -3.37 -5.31 1.71
CA GLY A 26 -2.27 -4.36 1.82
C GLY A 26 -1.55 -4.19 0.48
N CYS A 27 -0.46 -3.42 0.49
CA CYS A 27 0.46 -3.28 -0.64
C CYS A 27 1.84 -3.83 -0.26
N PHE A 28 2.47 -4.52 -1.22
CA PHE A 28 3.81 -5.07 -1.03
C PHE A 28 4.69 -4.71 -2.22
N LEU A 29 5.56 -3.73 -1.97
CA LEU A 29 6.55 -3.28 -2.94
C LEU A 29 7.82 -4.12 -2.77
N LEU A 30 8.25 -4.78 -3.84
CA LEU A 30 9.54 -5.48 -3.90
C LEU A 30 10.40 -4.93 -5.02
N MET A 31 11.65 -4.65 -4.71
CA MET A 31 12.66 -4.23 -5.69
C MET A 31 13.82 -5.23 -5.69
N ASN A 32 14.11 -5.81 -6.86
CA ASN A 32 15.25 -6.68 -7.05
C ASN A 32 16.56 -5.89 -6.83
N THR A 33 17.43 -6.38 -5.97
CA THR A 33 18.74 -5.77 -5.67
C THR A 33 19.91 -6.54 -6.29
N GLY A 34 19.64 -7.62 -7.03
CA GLY A 34 20.64 -8.48 -7.64
C GLY A 34 21.23 -9.51 -6.67
N GLU A 35 22.44 -9.98 -6.97
CA GLU A 35 23.10 -11.08 -6.23
C GLU A 35 23.69 -10.65 -4.87
N LYS A 36 23.62 -9.37 -4.52
CA LYS A 36 24.10 -8.86 -3.24
C LYS A 36 22.95 -8.38 -2.38
N PRO A 37 22.88 -8.83 -1.10
CA PRO A 37 21.88 -8.29 -0.18
C PRO A 37 22.14 -6.80 0.10
N VAL A 38 21.11 -5.98 -0.01
CA VAL A 38 21.16 -4.56 0.33
C VAL A 38 20.36 -4.35 1.62
N PHE A 39 20.98 -3.73 2.60
CA PHE A 39 20.33 -3.41 3.88
C PHE A 39 19.85 -1.97 3.87
N SER A 40 18.55 -1.79 4.05
CA SER A 40 17.94 -0.47 4.12
C SER A 40 18.29 0.23 5.43
N LYS A 41 18.58 1.54 5.33
CA LYS A 41 18.68 2.42 6.51
C LYS A 41 17.34 3.06 6.87
N ASN A 42 16.30 2.81 6.07
CA ASN A 42 14.99 3.45 6.17
C ASN A 42 13.86 2.43 6.48
N GLY A 43 14.17 1.34 7.16
CA GLY A 43 13.17 0.40 7.67
C GLY A 43 12.57 -0.56 6.63
N LEU A 44 13.12 -0.65 5.41
CA LEU A 44 12.72 -1.71 4.46
C LEU A 44 13.34 -3.04 4.86
N VAL A 45 12.66 -4.12 4.52
CA VAL A 45 13.12 -5.48 4.80
C VAL A 45 13.97 -5.99 3.64
N THR A 46 15.12 -6.60 3.96
CA THR A 46 15.91 -7.35 2.98
C THR A 46 15.44 -8.81 2.97
N THR A 47 15.09 -9.32 1.81
CA THR A 47 14.61 -10.69 1.64
C THR A 47 15.30 -11.37 0.46
N ILE A 48 15.18 -12.69 0.38
CA ILE A 48 15.57 -13.45 -0.81
C ILE A 48 14.46 -13.34 -1.84
N ALA A 49 14.80 -12.89 -3.05
CA ALA A 49 13.87 -12.83 -4.16
C ALA A 49 13.64 -14.22 -4.77
N TRP A 50 14.71 -14.87 -5.25
CA TRP A 50 14.70 -16.24 -5.76
C TRP A 50 16.11 -16.85 -5.77
N GLY A 51 16.15 -18.17 -5.88
CA GLY A 51 17.37 -18.93 -6.16
C GLY A 51 17.17 -19.77 -7.42
N LEU A 52 18.07 -19.63 -8.38
CA LEU A 52 18.07 -20.37 -9.65
C LEU A 52 19.50 -20.68 -10.06
N ASP A 53 19.75 -21.93 -10.48
CA ASP A 53 21.05 -22.40 -10.96
C ASP A 53 22.23 -22.06 -10.03
N GLY A 54 22.01 -22.19 -8.73
CA GLY A 54 23.04 -21.91 -7.71
C GLY A 54 23.27 -20.43 -7.42
N LYS A 55 22.57 -19.52 -8.10
CA LYS A 55 22.62 -18.08 -7.84
C LYS A 55 21.41 -17.64 -7.03
N VAL A 56 21.62 -16.72 -6.09
CA VAL A 56 20.58 -16.14 -5.26
C VAL A 56 20.45 -14.67 -5.58
N ASN A 57 19.22 -14.22 -5.85
CA ASN A 57 18.88 -12.81 -5.97
C ASN A 57 18.14 -12.35 -4.73
N TYR A 58 18.40 -11.12 -4.34
CA TYR A 58 17.81 -10.48 -3.16
C TYR A 58 16.85 -9.37 -3.57
N ALA A 59 15.98 -8.99 -2.65
CA ALA A 59 15.07 -7.88 -2.83
C ALA A 59 14.99 -7.04 -1.56
N LEU A 60 14.68 -5.76 -1.75
CA LEU A 60 14.14 -4.89 -0.69
C LEU A 60 12.62 -4.94 -0.75
N GLU A 61 11.99 -5.05 0.42
CA GLU A 61 10.56 -5.11 0.58
C GLU A 61 10.05 -3.96 1.44
N GLY A 62 9.05 -3.24 0.93
CA GLY A 62 8.22 -2.30 1.68
C GLY A 62 6.84 -2.89 1.88
N SER A 63 6.44 -3.10 3.14
CA SER A 63 5.15 -3.69 3.51
C SER A 63 4.21 -2.60 4.02
N ILE A 64 3.09 -2.39 3.33
CA ILE A 64 2.01 -1.47 3.69
C ILE A 64 0.79 -2.32 4.03
N PHE A 65 0.35 -2.30 5.30
CA PHE A 65 -0.63 -3.26 5.80
C PHE A 65 -2.04 -3.02 5.31
N VAL A 66 -2.40 -1.77 4.99
CA VAL A 66 -3.75 -1.38 4.60
C VAL A 66 -3.73 -0.69 3.25
N ALA A 67 -4.36 -1.32 2.25
CA ALA A 67 -4.61 -0.75 0.93
C ALA A 67 -6.05 -1.02 0.52
N GLY A 68 -6.35 -2.11 -0.19
CA GLY A 68 -7.71 -2.48 -0.53
C GLY A 68 -8.63 -2.64 0.69
N ALA A 69 -8.06 -2.97 1.86
CA ALA A 69 -8.80 -3.00 3.12
C ALA A 69 -9.43 -1.63 3.48
N ALA A 70 -8.82 -0.51 3.08
CA ALA A 70 -9.43 0.80 3.30
C ALA A 70 -10.70 1.01 2.44
N ILE A 71 -10.70 0.50 1.22
CA ILE A 71 -11.88 0.54 0.35
C ILE A 71 -12.98 -0.39 0.87
N GLN A 72 -12.61 -1.58 1.34
CA GLN A 72 -13.56 -2.48 2.00
C GLN A 72 -14.18 -1.82 3.24
N TRP A 73 -13.38 -1.11 4.04
CA TRP A 73 -13.86 -0.37 5.20
C TRP A 73 -14.86 0.73 4.83
N LEU A 74 -14.63 1.48 3.76
CA LEU A 74 -15.61 2.45 3.24
C LEU A 74 -16.94 1.80 2.87
N ARG A 75 -16.91 0.57 2.33
CA ARG A 75 -18.08 -0.18 1.89
C ARG A 75 -18.80 -0.87 3.06
N ASP A 76 -18.06 -1.64 3.85
CA ASP A 76 -18.65 -2.61 4.79
C ASP A 76 -18.98 -1.97 6.15
N GLU A 77 -18.10 -1.09 6.64
CA GLU A 77 -18.22 -0.49 7.96
C GLU A 77 -18.83 0.91 7.90
N LEU A 78 -18.26 1.81 7.09
CA LEU A 78 -18.81 3.16 6.94
C LEU A 78 -20.05 3.21 6.05
N ARG A 79 -20.19 2.26 5.13
CA ARG A 79 -21.32 2.14 4.19
C ARG A 79 -21.57 3.42 3.40
N VAL A 80 -20.48 4.06 2.98
CA VAL A 80 -20.51 5.28 2.17
C VAL A 80 -20.34 5.01 0.68
N ILE A 81 -20.05 3.76 0.31
CA ILE A 81 -20.06 3.22 -1.05
C ILE A 81 -20.74 1.85 -1.04
N ASP A 82 -21.37 1.45 -2.13
CA ASP A 82 -22.03 0.13 -2.26
C ASP A 82 -21.07 -0.93 -2.85
N SER A 83 -20.14 -0.49 -3.68
CA SER A 83 -19.14 -1.34 -4.32
C SER A 83 -17.78 -0.64 -4.40
N ALA A 84 -16.70 -1.40 -4.56
CA ALA A 84 -15.36 -0.81 -4.67
C ALA A 84 -15.21 0.16 -5.87
N PRO A 85 -15.76 -0.11 -7.07
CA PRO A 85 -15.74 0.84 -8.19
C PRO A 85 -16.40 2.19 -7.90
N ASP A 86 -17.39 2.24 -7.00
CA ASP A 86 -18.06 3.49 -6.64
C ASP A 86 -17.10 4.50 -6.03
N SER A 87 -16.04 4.03 -5.40
CA SER A 87 -15.04 4.91 -4.77
C SER A 87 -14.40 5.86 -5.79
N GLU A 88 -14.07 5.38 -6.99
CA GLU A 88 -13.53 6.22 -8.05
C GLU A 88 -14.55 7.24 -8.54
N TYR A 89 -15.76 6.77 -8.83
CA TYR A 89 -16.85 7.63 -9.29
C TYR A 89 -17.16 8.74 -8.28
N MET A 90 -17.27 8.38 -6.99
CA MET A 90 -17.60 9.33 -5.93
C MET A 90 -16.44 10.30 -5.66
N ALA A 91 -15.19 9.85 -5.68
CA ALA A 91 -14.03 10.71 -5.51
C ALA A 91 -13.93 11.78 -6.62
N LYS A 92 -14.38 11.46 -7.84
CA LYS A 92 -14.44 12.40 -8.97
C LYS A 92 -15.52 13.47 -8.85
N LYS A 93 -16.44 13.36 -7.87
CA LYS A 93 -17.47 14.39 -7.60
C LYS A 93 -16.90 15.65 -6.95
N VAL A 94 -15.72 15.59 -6.41
CA VAL A 94 -15.03 16.71 -5.77
C VAL A 94 -13.69 16.97 -6.45
N LYS A 95 -13.25 18.20 -6.45
CA LYS A 95 -12.01 18.64 -7.11
C LYS A 95 -10.76 18.18 -6.32
N ASP A 96 -10.86 18.23 -5.01
CA ASP A 96 -9.78 17.92 -4.07
C ASP A 96 -10.37 17.35 -2.77
N THR A 97 -9.55 17.10 -1.76
CA THR A 97 -9.97 16.58 -0.45
C THR A 97 -10.52 17.65 0.48
N ASN A 98 -10.51 18.91 0.07
CA ASN A 98 -10.86 20.08 0.91
C ASN A 98 -10.09 20.10 2.25
N GLY A 99 -8.79 19.71 2.21
CA GLY A 99 -7.91 19.64 3.36
C GLY A 99 -8.16 18.47 4.31
N CYS A 100 -9.02 17.52 3.93
CA CYS A 100 -9.21 16.28 4.67
C CYS A 100 -8.14 15.25 4.27
N TYR A 101 -7.55 14.58 5.27
CA TYR A 101 -6.58 13.51 5.08
C TYR A 101 -6.98 12.28 5.88
N VAL A 102 -6.73 11.12 5.31
CA VAL A 102 -6.95 9.81 5.93
C VAL A 102 -5.62 9.10 6.11
N VAL A 103 -5.36 8.62 7.31
CA VAL A 103 -4.25 7.71 7.60
C VAL A 103 -4.87 6.34 7.91
N PRO A 104 -4.85 5.37 6.99
CA PRO A 104 -5.56 4.11 7.16
C PRO A 104 -4.74 3.08 7.96
N ALA A 105 -4.21 3.47 9.12
CA ALA A 105 -3.41 2.61 9.98
C ALA A 105 -4.27 1.67 10.84
N PHE A 106 -5.24 0.95 10.25
CA PHE A 106 -6.22 0.14 10.98
C PHE A 106 -5.57 -1.00 11.79
N THR A 107 -4.47 -1.55 11.28
CA THR A 107 -3.70 -2.63 11.88
C THR A 107 -2.26 -2.20 12.22
N GLY A 108 -2.05 -0.92 12.44
CA GLY A 108 -0.73 -0.32 12.60
C GLY A 108 -0.12 0.15 11.29
N LEU A 109 1.09 0.66 11.37
CA LEU A 109 1.91 1.08 10.23
C LEU A 109 3.05 0.07 10.00
N GLY A 110 3.23 -0.31 8.74
CA GLY A 110 4.36 -1.10 8.29
C GLY A 110 5.60 -0.25 8.00
N ALA A 111 6.38 -0.66 7.02
CA ALA A 111 7.55 0.10 6.58
C ALA A 111 7.18 1.55 6.18
N PRO A 112 7.99 2.55 6.48
CA PRO A 112 9.23 2.50 7.26
C PRO A 112 9.03 2.70 8.77
N HIS A 113 7.80 2.90 9.24
CA HIS A 113 7.47 3.35 10.60
C HIS A 113 7.49 2.22 11.64
N TRP A 114 7.00 1.03 11.25
CA TRP A 114 6.90 -0.16 12.11
C TRP A 114 6.20 0.10 13.45
N ASP A 115 5.11 0.90 13.41
CA ASP A 115 4.30 1.24 14.59
C ASP A 115 3.04 0.39 14.63
N GLN A 116 3.05 -0.65 15.44
CA GLN A 116 1.91 -1.55 15.62
C GLN A 116 0.75 -0.93 16.42
N TYR A 117 1.00 0.18 17.10
CA TYR A 117 -0.01 0.87 17.93
C TYR A 117 -0.70 2.03 17.19
N ALA A 118 -0.18 2.46 16.04
CA ALA A 118 -0.86 3.42 15.19
C ALA A 118 -2.27 2.93 14.83
N ARG A 119 -3.20 3.87 14.74
CA ARG A 119 -4.59 3.59 14.34
C ARG A 119 -5.05 4.54 13.26
N GLY A 120 -6.08 4.12 12.53
CA GLY A 120 -6.70 4.96 11.50
C GLY A 120 -7.10 6.33 12.04
N THR A 121 -6.80 7.36 11.26
CA THR A 121 -7.03 8.75 11.67
C THR A 121 -7.53 9.57 10.49
N ASN A 122 -8.56 10.38 10.71
CA ASN A 122 -9.00 11.41 9.80
C ASN A 122 -8.68 12.77 10.40
N VAL A 123 -8.01 13.64 9.63
CA VAL A 123 -7.67 14.99 10.03
C VAL A 123 -8.17 16.01 9.01
N GLY A 124 -8.34 17.26 9.43
CA GLY A 124 -8.77 18.34 8.55
C GLY A 124 -10.27 18.36 8.26
N ILE A 125 -11.08 17.67 9.04
CA ILE A 125 -12.53 17.66 8.87
C ILE A 125 -13.10 19.01 9.32
N THR A 126 -13.74 19.71 8.37
CA THR A 126 -14.50 20.94 8.59
C THR A 126 -15.96 20.71 8.17
N ARG A 127 -16.81 21.69 8.39
CA ARG A 127 -18.21 21.64 7.92
C ARG A 127 -18.35 21.51 6.40
N GLY A 128 -17.32 21.89 5.63
CA GLY A 128 -17.30 21.77 4.17
C GLY A 128 -16.86 20.37 3.68
N VAL A 129 -16.38 19.50 4.55
CA VAL A 129 -15.98 18.14 4.19
C VAL A 129 -17.20 17.23 4.22
N ASN A 130 -17.44 16.53 3.12
CA ASN A 130 -18.51 15.53 3.00
C ASN A 130 -17.93 14.14 2.68
N ASN A 131 -18.77 13.13 2.49
CA ASN A 131 -18.36 11.76 2.18
C ASN A 131 -17.49 11.66 0.91
N TYR A 132 -17.76 12.46 -0.13
CA TYR A 132 -16.95 12.45 -1.36
C TYR A 132 -15.51 12.88 -1.10
N HIS A 133 -15.30 13.89 -0.25
CA HIS A 133 -13.96 14.32 0.17
C HIS A 133 -13.24 13.22 0.96
N SER A 134 -13.96 12.55 1.88
CA SER A 134 -13.39 11.46 2.69
C SER A 134 -13.03 10.22 1.84
N ILE A 135 -13.87 9.87 0.87
CA ILE A 135 -13.60 8.80 -0.08
C ILE A 135 -12.37 9.14 -0.93
N ARG A 136 -12.30 10.38 -1.44
CA ARG A 136 -11.15 10.85 -2.20
C ARG A 136 -9.87 10.85 -1.36
N ALA A 137 -9.93 11.35 -0.13
CA ALA A 137 -8.80 11.34 0.80
C ALA A 137 -8.32 9.91 1.11
N THR A 138 -9.24 8.95 1.19
CA THR A 138 -8.88 7.52 1.34
C THR A 138 -8.14 7.00 0.12
N LEU A 139 -8.59 7.30 -1.10
CA LEU A 139 -7.89 6.89 -2.32
C LEU A 139 -6.52 7.57 -2.45
N GLU A 140 -6.41 8.85 -2.14
CA GLU A 140 -5.14 9.58 -2.17
C GLU A 140 -4.14 9.09 -1.11
N ALA A 141 -4.64 8.53 0.01
CA ALA A 141 -3.80 7.91 1.03
C ALA A 141 -3.19 6.57 0.58
N LEU A 142 -3.74 5.94 -0.47
CA LEU A 142 -3.27 4.66 -1.01
C LEU A 142 -2.33 4.83 -2.22
N ALA A 143 -2.28 6.03 -2.80
CA ALA A 143 -1.47 6.34 -3.98
C ALA A 143 -0.06 6.81 -3.59
#